data_7c76497a934e26ab8a6f16d07814abdb
#
_entry.id   7c76497a934e26ab8a6f16d07814abdb
#
_cell.length_a   1.000
_cell.length_b   1.000
_cell.length_c   1.000
_cell.angle_alpha   90.00
_cell.angle_beta   90.00
_cell.angle_gamma   90.00
#
_symmetry.space_group_name_H-M   'P 1'
#
loop_
_entity.id
_entity.type
_entity.pdbx_description
1 polymer ?
#
loop_
_entity_poly.entity_id
_entity_poly.type
_entity_poly.pdbx_seq_one_letter_code
_entity_poly.pdbx_strand_id
1 'polypeptide(L)'
;MEKNLTLEQLDAYEKSFDAGRANQVAMRAVTTNGVVKSATNGAVYRRDRHQFSISLEQGNITNQKQSGRCWMFAALNTMRFAVMKKLDLDTFELSQNYTLFYDKLEKANYFLESILETLEEPTGGRLMAHLLMAPLNDGGQWDMFCNLIEKYGVVPKDAMPETACSSATREINGYMTRKLREFACTLRTGHQNGKALEELRGEKEGMMQTIYNMLCIALGKPPKTFTLEVRNKKKEFLRDEGLTGKEFFQKYIGWDLSQYVSLINAPTAGKPYHRTYTVKFLGNVVEGRPVKYLNLPVEDLKAAAIAQMKDGQPVWFGCDVGQCSLREGGVMDLEAVKADELFGTDFTMDKAQRLDYGESLMTHAMVFQGVDLDENGSPTRWRVENSWGKEAGENGYYVMSDEWFTQYTYQVVVNKKYLTAQQVEELSQEPIPLEPWDPMGSLA
;
A
#
# COMPACT_ATOMS: atom_id res chain seq x y z
N MET A 1 26.93 -17.67 -33.46
CA MET A 1 25.46 -17.77 -33.29
C MET A 1 24.83 -16.56 -33.91
N GLU A 2 23.85 -16.75 -34.75
CA GLU A 2 23.05 -15.65 -35.32
C GLU A 2 22.24 -14.99 -34.22
N LYS A 3 22.05 -13.66 -34.30
CA LYS A 3 21.27 -12.91 -33.32
C LYS A 3 19.78 -13.10 -33.51
N ASN A 4 19.36 -13.51 -34.72
CA ASN A 4 17.97 -13.67 -35.10
C ASN A 4 17.50 -15.11 -34.83
N LEU A 5 16.23 -15.29 -34.47
CA LEU A 5 15.60 -16.60 -34.50
C LEU A 5 15.44 -17.05 -35.96
N THR A 6 15.92 -18.24 -36.27
CA THR A 6 15.79 -18.83 -37.61
C THR A 6 14.58 -19.78 -37.64
N LEU A 7 14.04 -20.04 -38.82
CA LEU A 7 12.98 -21.02 -39.01
C LEU A 7 13.43 -22.44 -38.57
N GLU A 8 14.69 -22.78 -38.82
CA GLU A 8 15.23 -24.07 -38.38
C GLU A 8 15.25 -24.22 -36.85
N GLN A 9 15.56 -23.13 -36.11
CA GLN A 9 15.45 -23.11 -34.64
C GLN A 9 14.00 -23.27 -34.19
N LEU A 10 13.05 -22.62 -34.85
CA LEU A 10 11.62 -22.75 -34.52
C LEU A 10 11.11 -24.16 -34.76
N ASP A 11 11.52 -24.80 -35.87
CA ASP A 11 11.19 -26.21 -36.15
C ASP A 11 11.75 -27.16 -35.08
N ALA A 12 12.96 -26.86 -34.60
CA ALA A 12 13.58 -27.63 -33.51
C ALA A 12 12.83 -27.47 -32.17
N TYR A 13 12.42 -26.25 -31.86
CA TYR A 13 11.62 -25.97 -30.65
C TYR A 13 10.24 -26.64 -30.71
N GLU A 14 9.57 -26.60 -31.87
CA GLU A 14 8.28 -27.26 -32.08
C GLU A 14 8.40 -28.79 -31.88
N LYS A 15 9.39 -29.41 -32.51
CA LYS A 15 9.67 -30.86 -32.34
C LYS A 15 9.94 -31.23 -30.88
N SER A 16 10.71 -30.42 -30.17
CA SER A 16 11.00 -30.61 -28.75
C SER A 16 9.75 -30.49 -27.90
N PHE A 17 8.91 -29.48 -28.16
CA PHE A 17 7.64 -29.27 -27.47
C PHE A 17 6.68 -30.45 -27.70
N ASP A 18 6.54 -30.91 -28.94
CA ASP A 18 5.62 -31.98 -29.31
C ASP A 18 6.03 -33.35 -28.75
N ALA A 19 7.30 -33.60 -28.56
CA ALA A 19 7.81 -34.79 -27.91
C ALA A 19 7.41 -34.91 -26.42
N GLY A 20 7.11 -33.78 -25.79
CA GLY A 20 6.76 -33.71 -24.36
C GLY A 20 5.27 -33.96 -24.12
N ARG A 21 4.88 -35.13 -23.60
CA ARG A 21 3.48 -35.42 -23.23
C ARG A 21 2.94 -34.42 -22.19
N ALA A 22 3.75 -34.00 -21.21
CA ALA A 22 3.41 -33.01 -20.20
C ALA A 22 3.04 -31.67 -20.85
N ASN A 23 3.84 -31.22 -21.83
CA ASN A 23 3.60 -29.97 -22.58
C ASN A 23 2.24 -29.96 -23.26
N GLN A 24 1.85 -31.08 -23.89
CA GLN A 24 0.57 -31.24 -24.58
C GLN A 24 -0.63 -31.22 -23.61
N VAL A 25 -0.47 -31.78 -22.41
CA VAL A 25 -1.49 -31.72 -21.34
C VAL A 25 -1.62 -30.33 -20.76
N ALA A 26 -0.48 -29.71 -20.42
CA ALA A 26 -0.43 -28.37 -19.90
C ALA A 26 -1.02 -27.34 -20.88
N MET A 27 -0.64 -27.42 -22.16
CA MET A 27 -1.16 -26.55 -23.21
C MET A 27 -2.70 -26.60 -23.29
N ARG A 28 -3.30 -27.80 -23.31
CA ARG A 28 -4.77 -27.95 -23.31
C ARG A 28 -5.44 -27.40 -22.07
N ALA A 29 -4.85 -27.60 -20.89
CA ALA A 29 -5.37 -27.08 -19.64
C ALA A 29 -5.30 -25.54 -19.61
N VAL A 30 -4.14 -24.97 -19.96
CA VAL A 30 -3.88 -23.52 -19.89
C VAL A 30 -4.67 -22.75 -20.93
N THR A 31 -4.73 -23.24 -22.17
CA THR A 31 -5.48 -22.56 -23.25
C THR A 31 -6.98 -22.50 -22.97
N THR A 32 -7.51 -23.39 -22.13
CA THR A 32 -8.91 -23.42 -21.74
C THR A 32 -9.19 -22.64 -20.46
N ASN A 33 -8.31 -22.75 -19.42
CA ASN A 33 -8.59 -22.27 -18.07
C ASN A 33 -7.71 -21.09 -17.63
N GLY A 34 -6.65 -20.77 -18.36
CA GLY A 34 -5.62 -19.81 -17.94
C GLY A 34 -4.58 -20.44 -17.02
N VAL A 35 -3.46 -19.74 -16.80
CA VAL A 35 -2.28 -20.25 -16.06
C VAL A 35 -2.62 -20.51 -14.60
N VAL A 36 -3.06 -19.49 -13.87
CA VAL A 36 -3.29 -19.59 -12.41
C VAL A 36 -4.26 -20.71 -12.07
N LYS A 37 -5.39 -20.79 -12.77
CA LYS A 37 -6.39 -21.84 -12.51
C LYS A 37 -5.87 -23.24 -12.82
N SER A 38 -5.02 -23.37 -13.84
CA SER A 38 -4.41 -24.67 -14.20
C SER A 38 -3.29 -25.09 -13.26
N ALA A 39 -2.62 -24.14 -12.61
CA ALA A 39 -1.53 -24.37 -11.68
C ALA A 39 -1.97 -24.34 -10.20
N THR A 40 -3.25 -24.07 -9.91
CA THR A 40 -3.76 -24.00 -8.53
C THR A 40 -3.59 -25.33 -7.81
N ASN A 41 -2.92 -25.28 -6.66
CA ASN A 41 -2.75 -26.43 -5.77
C ASN A 41 -3.84 -26.43 -4.69
N GLY A 42 -4.87 -27.27 -4.86
CA GLY A 42 -5.98 -27.37 -3.89
C GLY A 42 -5.60 -27.92 -2.51
N ALA A 43 -4.38 -28.45 -2.34
CA ALA A 43 -3.93 -28.96 -1.04
C ALA A 43 -3.73 -27.86 -0.01
N VAL A 44 -3.39 -26.63 -0.45
CA VAL A 44 -3.18 -25.46 0.44
C VAL A 44 -4.43 -25.13 1.25
N TYR A 45 -5.63 -25.26 0.68
CA TYR A 45 -6.89 -24.98 1.40
C TYR A 45 -7.13 -25.91 2.61
N ARG A 46 -6.52 -27.10 2.64
CA ARG A 46 -6.62 -28.03 3.77
C ARG A 46 -5.57 -27.78 4.82
N ARG A 47 -4.39 -27.28 4.40
CA ARG A 47 -3.27 -26.96 5.28
C ARG A 47 -3.47 -25.60 5.95
N ASP A 48 -3.82 -24.60 5.17
CA ASP A 48 -3.88 -23.20 5.60
C ASP A 48 -5.28 -22.88 6.16
N ARG A 49 -5.50 -23.28 7.41
CA ARG A 49 -6.77 -23.08 8.11
C ARG A 49 -6.83 -21.70 8.74
N HIS A 50 -8.02 -21.08 8.75
CA HIS A 50 -8.30 -19.83 9.45
C HIS A 50 -8.44 -20.02 10.97
N GLN A 51 -7.43 -20.63 11.59
CA GLN A 51 -7.32 -20.86 13.04
C GLN A 51 -6.00 -20.30 13.53
N PHE A 52 -6.03 -19.46 14.55
CA PHE A 52 -4.87 -18.68 15.00
C PHE A 52 -4.81 -18.68 16.52
N SER A 53 -3.62 -18.86 17.09
CA SER A 53 -3.39 -18.80 18.53
C SER A 53 -3.53 -17.38 19.10
N ILE A 54 -3.29 -16.35 18.27
CA ILE A 54 -3.56 -14.95 18.57
C ILE A 54 -4.52 -14.44 17.50
N SER A 55 -5.66 -13.88 17.91
CA SER A 55 -6.67 -13.32 17.00
C SER A 55 -7.30 -12.09 17.65
N LEU A 56 -7.24 -10.96 16.96
CA LEU A 56 -7.83 -9.71 17.40
C LEU A 56 -9.33 -9.67 17.09
N GLU A 57 -10.08 -8.79 17.78
CA GLU A 57 -11.48 -8.52 17.46
C GLU A 57 -11.63 -8.03 16.01
N GLN A 58 -12.80 -8.32 15.42
CA GLN A 58 -13.08 -8.02 14.02
C GLN A 58 -14.10 -6.88 13.93
N GLY A 59 -13.79 -5.89 13.08
CA GLY A 59 -14.82 -4.99 12.57
C GLY A 59 -15.42 -5.52 11.25
N ASN A 60 -16.35 -4.76 10.68
CA ASN A 60 -16.84 -5.05 9.33
C ASN A 60 -15.73 -4.91 8.28
N ILE A 61 -15.70 -5.84 7.35
CA ILE A 61 -14.77 -5.78 6.22
C ILE A 61 -15.11 -4.61 5.31
N THR A 62 -14.10 -3.83 4.98
CA THR A 62 -14.18 -2.68 4.07
C THR A 62 -13.99 -3.11 2.62
N ASN A 63 -14.36 -2.23 1.68
CA ASN A 63 -14.18 -2.51 0.25
C ASN A 63 -13.72 -1.27 -0.50
N GLN A 64 -12.45 -1.28 -0.95
CA GLN A 64 -11.86 -0.20 -1.73
C GLN A 64 -12.39 -0.12 -3.18
N LYS A 65 -13.18 -1.12 -3.61
CA LYS A 65 -13.73 -1.19 -4.96
C LYS A 65 -12.65 -1.11 -6.05
N GLN A 66 -12.83 -0.26 -7.06
CA GLN A 66 -11.92 -0.06 -8.20
C GLN A 66 -11.00 1.16 -7.96
N SER A 67 -10.32 1.17 -6.80
CA SER A 67 -9.38 2.23 -6.44
C SER A 67 -8.10 1.65 -5.84
N GLY A 68 -6.97 2.33 -6.01
CA GLY A 68 -5.67 1.95 -5.43
C GLY A 68 -5.46 2.50 -4.02
N ARG A 69 -6.50 2.54 -3.18
CA ARG A 69 -6.47 3.12 -1.82
C ARG A 69 -6.19 2.10 -0.71
N CYS A 70 -5.64 0.93 -1.04
CA CYS A 70 -5.40 -0.15 -0.05
C CYS A 70 -4.64 0.35 1.18
N TRP A 71 -3.59 1.15 0.99
CA TRP A 71 -2.77 1.70 2.06
C TRP A 71 -3.54 2.54 3.06
N MET A 72 -4.48 3.38 2.58
CA MET A 72 -5.31 4.21 3.44
C MET A 72 -6.47 3.42 4.06
N PHE A 73 -7.05 2.44 3.35
CA PHE A 73 -8.02 1.51 3.92
C PHE A 73 -7.40 0.70 5.06
N ALA A 74 -6.22 0.11 4.84
CA ALA A 74 -5.50 -0.63 5.85
C ALA A 74 -5.18 0.25 7.08
N ALA A 75 -4.69 1.47 6.88
CA ALA A 75 -4.34 2.37 7.97
C ALA A 75 -5.58 2.83 8.77
N LEU A 76 -6.66 3.22 8.10
CA LEU A 76 -7.92 3.57 8.77
C LEU A 76 -8.54 2.37 9.49
N ASN A 77 -8.39 1.15 8.94
CA ASN A 77 -8.83 -0.08 9.58
C ASN A 77 -8.03 -0.39 10.86
N THR A 78 -6.74 -0.06 10.93
CA THR A 78 -6.01 -0.16 12.21
C THR A 78 -6.51 0.84 13.26
N MET A 79 -6.81 2.06 12.84
CA MET A 79 -7.27 3.13 13.75
C MET A 79 -8.70 2.93 14.29
N ARG A 80 -9.59 2.32 13.49
CA ARG A 80 -11.00 2.12 13.91
C ARG A 80 -11.12 1.28 15.18
N PHE A 81 -10.14 0.39 15.47
CA PHE A 81 -10.13 -0.40 16.71
C PHE A 81 -10.06 0.46 17.97
N ALA A 82 -9.33 1.59 17.93
CA ALA A 82 -9.30 2.53 19.03
C ALA A 82 -10.68 3.14 19.29
N VAL A 83 -11.39 3.54 18.22
CA VAL A 83 -12.75 4.06 18.31
C VAL A 83 -13.72 3.00 18.84
N MET A 84 -13.67 1.78 18.29
CA MET A 84 -14.53 0.66 18.68
C MET A 84 -14.35 0.33 20.17
N LYS A 85 -13.11 0.25 20.63
CA LYS A 85 -12.77 -0.02 22.03
C LYS A 85 -13.25 1.11 22.95
N LYS A 86 -13.01 2.37 22.57
CA LYS A 86 -13.38 3.53 23.40
C LYS A 86 -14.88 3.72 23.55
N LEU A 87 -15.63 3.43 22.51
CA LEU A 87 -17.08 3.64 22.45
C LEU A 87 -17.89 2.36 22.67
N ASP A 88 -17.22 1.22 22.93
CA ASP A 88 -17.84 -0.10 23.10
C ASP A 88 -18.74 -0.47 21.89
N LEU A 89 -18.19 -0.37 20.66
CA LEU A 89 -18.91 -0.62 19.42
C LEU A 89 -18.58 -2.00 18.84
N ASP A 90 -19.57 -2.66 18.22
CA ASP A 90 -19.35 -3.88 17.44
C ASP A 90 -18.61 -3.61 16.13
N THR A 91 -18.83 -2.44 15.54
CA THR A 91 -18.20 -2.04 14.28
C THR A 91 -18.13 -0.52 14.19
N PHE A 92 -17.15 -0.05 13.46
CA PHE A 92 -16.99 1.35 13.09
C PHE A 92 -16.24 1.45 11.76
N GLU A 93 -16.51 2.49 10.99
CA GLU A 93 -15.77 2.77 9.77
C GLU A 93 -15.43 4.27 9.67
N LEU A 94 -14.15 4.56 9.38
CA LEU A 94 -13.67 5.90 9.09
C LEU A 94 -13.84 6.21 7.61
N SER A 95 -13.99 7.47 7.24
CA SER A 95 -14.18 7.90 5.86
C SER A 95 -12.88 7.84 5.06
N GLN A 96 -12.81 6.93 4.12
CA GLN A 96 -11.71 6.87 3.16
C GLN A 96 -11.84 7.97 2.08
N ASN A 97 -13.05 8.43 1.80
CA ASN A 97 -13.28 9.51 0.86
C ASN A 97 -12.75 10.86 1.38
N TYR A 98 -12.88 11.12 2.70
CA TYR A 98 -12.30 12.30 3.34
C TYR A 98 -10.76 12.31 3.22
N THR A 99 -10.13 11.20 3.57
CA THR A 99 -8.67 11.05 3.47
C THR A 99 -8.20 11.12 2.01
N LEU A 100 -8.93 10.50 1.07
CA LEU A 100 -8.66 10.58 -0.36
C LEU A 100 -8.69 12.02 -0.89
N PHE A 101 -9.67 12.82 -0.48
CA PHE A 101 -9.80 14.21 -0.92
C PHE A 101 -8.50 14.99 -0.62
N TYR A 102 -8.05 14.90 0.62
CA TYR A 102 -6.84 15.62 1.04
C TYR A 102 -5.56 15.01 0.48
N ASP A 103 -5.49 13.68 0.34
CA ASP A 103 -4.35 13.04 -0.33
C ASP A 103 -4.17 13.55 -1.77
N LYS A 104 -5.26 13.61 -2.54
CA LYS A 104 -5.22 14.12 -3.90
C LYS A 104 -4.86 15.60 -3.98
N LEU A 105 -5.38 16.41 -3.08
CA LEU A 105 -5.07 17.84 -3.02
C LEU A 105 -3.59 18.06 -2.69
N GLU A 106 -3.09 17.37 -1.67
CA GLU A 106 -1.69 17.49 -1.23
C GLU A 106 -0.71 16.91 -2.26
N LYS A 107 -1.01 15.76 -2.85
CA LYS A 107 -0.18 15.21 -3.93
C LYS A 107 -0.10 16.15 -5.14
N ALA A 108 -1.19 16.83 -5.49
CA ALA A 108 -1.17 17.82 -6.55
C ALA A 108 -0.23 19.00 -6.20
N ASN A 109 -0.31 19.49 -4.97
CA ASN A 109 0.59 20.51 -4.48
C ASN A 109 2.05 20.03 -4.45
N TYR A 110 2.30 18.83 -3.92
CA TYR A 110 3.62 18.21 -3.86
C TYR A 110 4.24 18.03 -5.26
N PHE A 111 3.45 17.56 -6.22
CA PHE A 111 3.89 17.45 -7.61
C PHE A 111 4.27 18.80 -8.20
N LEU A 112 3.46 19.85 -8.01
CA LEU A 112 3.75 21.17 -8.56
C LEU A 112 4.98 21.80 -7.89
N GLU A 113 5.20 21.62 -6.58
CA GLU A 113 6.46 22.03 -5.93
C GLU A 113 7.65 21.22 -6.46
N SER A 114 7.52 19.90 -6.67
CA SER A 114 8.58 19.10 -7.29
C SER A 114 8.92 19.58 -8.70
N ILE A 115 7.94 20.05 -9.48
CA ILE A 115 8.19 20.69 -10.78
C ILE A 115 8.97 22.01 -10.62
N LEU A 116 8.62 22.82 -9.60
CA LEU A 116 9.33 24.08 -9.33
C LEU A 116 10.77 23.85 -8.84
N GLU A 117 11.00 22.79 -8.09
CA GLU A 117 12.35 22.39 -7.64
C GLU A 117 13.23 21.86 -8.79
N THR A 118 12.61 21.38 -9.87
CA THR A 118 13.29 20.71 -10.99
C THR A 118 13.22 21.50 -12.30
N LEU A 119 13.07 22.82 -12.23
CA LEU A 119 12.94 23.68 -13.42
C LEU A 119 14.16 23.61 -14.35
N GLU A 120 15.35 23.42 -13.80
CA GLU A 120 16.62 23.29 -14.56
C GLU A 120 16.82 21.90 -15.15
N GLU A 121 16.08 20.88 -14.71
CA GLU A 121 16.20 19.52 -15.24
C GLU A 121 15.69 19.46 -16.69
N PRO A 122 16.35 18.72 -17.60
CA PRO A 122 15.89 18.59 -18.97
C PRO A 122 14.54 17.82 -19.01
N THR A 123 13.57 18.31 -19.79
CA THR A 123 12.24 17.71 -19.92
C THR A 123 12.28 16.23 -20.33
N GLY A 124 13.26 15.83 -21.18
CA GLY A 124 13.48 14.44 -21.56
C GLY A 124 14.37 13.63 -20.61
N GLY A 125 14.77 14.21 -19.47
CA GLY A 125 15.58 13.54 -18.45
C GLY A 125 14.83 12.47 -17.67
N ARG A 126 15.56 11.53 -17.05
CA ARG A 126 14.97 10.42 -16.30
C ARG A 126 14.10 10.89 -15.12
N LEU A 127 14.55 11.92 -14.38
CA LEU A 127 13.80 12.48 -13.27
C LEU A 127 12.47 13.08 -13.73
N MET A 128 12.51 13.91 -14.78
CA MET A 128 11.28 14.47 -15.34
C MET A 128 10.35 13.41 -15.90
N ALA A 129 10.87 12.38 -16.56
CA ALA A 129 10.07 11.25 -17.03
C ALA A 129 9.36 10.55 -15.86
N HIS A 130 10.08 10.34 -14.75
CA HIS A 130 9.50 9.75 -13.52
C HIS A 130 8.39 10.63 -12.94
N LEU A 131 8.65 11.91 -12.70
CA LEU A 131 7.66 12.84 -12.13
C LEU A 131 6.42 12.98 -13.03
N LEU A 132 6.62 13.10 -14.34
CA LEU A 132 5.53 13.26 -15.30
C LEU A 132 4.77 11.95 -15.59
N MET A 133 5.32 10.79 -15.27
CA MET A 133 4.65 9.49 -15.49
C MET A 133 3.39 9.37 -14.63
N ALA A 134 3.47 9.74 -13.36
CA ALA A 134 2.37 9.62 -12.42
C ALA A 134 2.25 10.83 -11.48
N PRO A 135 1.90 12.04 -12.00
CA PRO A 135 1.71 13.25 -11.18
C PRO A 135 0.74 13.06 -10.02
N LEU A 136 -0.24 12.16 -10.22
CA LEU A 136 -1.25 11.85 -9.23
C LEU A 136 -1.61 10.36 -9.35
N ASN A 137 -1.40 9.62 -8.29
CA ASN A 137 -1.77 8.20 -8.17
C ASN A 137 -2.57 7.96 -6.89
N ASP A 138 -3.10 6.75 -6.70
CA ASP A 138 -3.87 6.39 -5.52
C ASP A 138 -3.01 5.87 -4.38
N GLY A 139 -1.90 5.22 -4.68
CA GLY A 139 -1.04 4.56 -3.71
C GLY A 139 -0.36 5.51 -2.75
N GLY A 140 0.17 4.99 -1.65
CA GLY A 140 0.89 5.77 -0.66
C GLY A 140 1.63 4.90 0.35
N GLN A 141 2.32 5.58 1.27
CA GLN A 141 3.12 5.01 2.34
C GLN A 141 2.57 5.43 3.70
N TRP A 142 2.97 4.72 4.77
CA TRP A 142 2.51 5.02 6.13
C TRP A 142 2.78 6.47 6.56
N ASP A 143 3.99 7.00 6.32
CA ASP A 143 4.30 8.39 6.70
C ASP A 143 3.45 9.41 5.92
N MET A 144 3.12 9.12 4.65
CA MET A 144 2.19 9.93 3.86
C MET A 144 0.79 9.93 4.48
N PHE A 145 0.34 8.79 5.00
CA PHE A 145 -0.91 8.70 5.74
C PHE A 145 -0.85 9.50 7.04
N CYS A 146 0.21 9.37 7.83
CA CYS A 146 0.40 10.14 9.06
C CYS A 146 0.32 11.65 8.81
N ASN A 147 0.97 12.15 7.76
CA ASN A 147 0.92 13.56 7.38
C ASN A 147 -0.51 14.06 7.16
N LEU A 148 -1.34 13.28 6.48
CA LEU A 148 -2.76 13.63 6.26
C LEU A 148 -3.53 13.68 7.58
N ILE A 149 -3.33 12.70 8.45
CA ILE A 149 -4.05 12.64 9.73
C ILE A 149 -3.63 13.76 10.67
N GLU A 150 -2.34 14.06 10.75
CA GLU A 150 -1.81 15.16 11.57
C GLU A 150 -2.30 16.54 11.08
N LYS A 151 -2.44 16.71 9.76
CA LYS A 151 -2.90 17.97 9.17
C LYS A 151 -4.42 18.13 9.18
N TYR A 152 -5.17 17.09 8.87
CA TYR A 152 -6.62 17.15 8.63
C TYR A 152 -7.47 16.34 9.61
N GLY A 153 -6.88 15.36 10.32
CA GLY A 153 -7.61 14.41 11.15
C GLY A 153 -8.35 13.36 10.33
N VAL A 154 -9.36 12.76 10.95
CA VAL A 154 -10.25 11.77 10.33
C VAL A 154 -11.71 12.04 10.71
N VAL A 155 -12.63 11.54 9.92
CA VAL A 155 -14.07 11.66 10.19
C VAL A 155 -14.73 10.27 10.06
N PRO A 156 -15.89 10.05 10.70
CA PRO A 156 -16.70 8.86 10.46
C PRO A 156 -17.14 8.77 8.99
N LYS A 157 -17.39 7.58 8.52
CA LYS A 157 -17.81 7.34 7.13
C LYS A 157 -19.04 8.13 6.73
N ASP A 158 -20.01 8.25 7.65
CA ASP A 158 -21.27 8.95 7.38
C ASP A 158 -21.09 10.47 7.22
N ALA A 159 -20.01 11.05 7.77
CA ALA A 159 -19.72 12.49 7.63
C ALA A 159 -19.21 12.83 6.21
N MET A 160 -18.56 11.89 5.54
CA MET A 160 -18.16 12.02 4.11
C MET A 160 -18.18 10.64 3.45
N PRO A 161 -19.34 10.19 2.95
CA PRO A 161 -19.48 8.86 2.37
C PRO A 161 -18.76 8.71 1.01
N GLU A 162 -18.63 7.48 0.55
CA GLU A 162 -18.07 7.16 -0.77
C GLU A 162 -18.96 7.74 -1.88
N THR A 163 -18.29 8.19 -2.95
CA THR A 163 -18.90 8.65 -4.20
C THR A 163 -18.65 7.64 -5.33
N ALA A 164 -19.26 7.85 -6.49
CA ALA A 164 -18.95 7.07 -7.69
C ALA A 164 -17.45 7.19 -8.06
N CYS A 165 -16.90 8.42 -7.98
CA CYS A 165 -15.50 8.68 -8.30
C CYS A 165 -14.52 8.11 -7.27
N SER A 166 -14.84 8.14 -5.96
CA SER A 166 -13.98 7.53 -4.95
C SER A 166 -13.97 6.00 -5.04
N SER A 167 -15.10 5.41 -5.46
CA SER A 167 -15.23 3.96 -5.68
C SER A 167 -14.60 3.47 -6.99
N ALA A 168 -14.31 4.37 -7.96
CA ALA A 168 -13.68 4.07 -9.25
C ALA A 168 -12.80 5.25 -9.68
N THR A 169 -11.59 5.32 -9.11
CA THR A 169 -10.71 6.51 -9.18
C THR A 169 -10.02 6.73 -10.52
N ARG A 170 -10.01 5.73 -11.41
CA ARG A 170 -9.25 5.76 -12.68
C ARG A 170 -9.56 7.00 -13.53
N GLU A 171 -10.85 7.36 -13.69
CA GLU A 171 -11.24 8.47 -14.56
C GLU A 171 -10.84 9.82 -13.99
N ILE A 172 -11.16 10.09 -12.73
CA ILE A 172 -10.79 11.36 -12.08
C ILE A 172 -9.27 11.53 -12.00
N ASN A 173 -8.54 10.47 -11.68
CA ASN A 173 -7.07 10.48 -11.70
C ASN A 173 -6.53 10.82 -13.10
N GLY A 174 -7.14 10.29 -14.15
CA GLY A 174 -6.76 10.57 -15.53
C GLY A 174 -6.93 12.05 -15.91
N TYR A 175 -8.07 12.64 -15.56
CA TYR A 175 -8.33 14.07 -15.83
C TYR A 175 -7.44 14.98 -15.01
N MET A 176 -7.25 14.70 -13.73
CA MET A 176 -6.35 15.49 -12.86
C MET A 176 -4.88 15.38 -13.31
N THR A 177 -4.41 14.17 -13.66
CA THR A 177 -3.07 13.96 -14.21
C THR A 177 -2.85 14.77 -15.48
N ARG A 178 -3.82 14.78 -16.40
CA ARG A 178 -3.76 15.59 -17.62
C ARG A 178 -3.61 17.08 -17.27
N LYS A 179 -4.40 17.57 -16.33
CA LYS A 179 -4.36 18.99 -15.91
C LYS A 179 -3.05 19.33 -15.21
N LEU A 180 -2.53 18.46 -14.35
CA LEU A 180 -1.26 18.66 -13.69
C LEU A 180 -0.08 18.68 -14.67
N ARG A 181 -0.09 17.85 -15.72
CA ARG A 181 0.92 17.91 -16.79
C ARG A 181 0.84 19.22 -17.58
N GLU A 182 -0.36 19.73 -17.86
CA GLU A 182 -0.56 21.06 -18.48
C GLU A 182 0.02 22.15 -17.58
N PHE A 183 -0.24 22.12 -16.28
CA PHE A 183 0.31 23.05 -15.32
C PHE A 183 1.84 22.98 -15.24
N ALA A 184 2.41 21.77 -15.20
CA ALA A 184 3.86 21.60 -15.25
C ALA A 184 4.48 22.21 -16.52
N CYS A 185 3.84 22.03 -17.66
CA CYS A 185 4.26 22.67 -18.92
C CYS A 185 4.22 24.20 -18.81
N THR A 186 3.15 24.75 -18.26
CA THR A 186 2.98 26.22 -18.07
C THR A 186 4.07 26.78 -17.16
N LEU A 187 4.32 26.16 -16.00
CA LEU A 187 5.35 26.61 -15.04
C LEU A 187 6.75 26.56 -15.66
N ARG A 188 7.11 25.46 -16.33
CA ARG A 188 8.42 25.32 -16.98
C ARG A 188 8.61 26.28 -18.14
N THR A 189 7.58 26.50 -18.95
CA THR A 189 7.61 27.51 -20.02
C THR A 189 7.72 28.92 -19.46
N GLY A 190 7.02 29.22 -18.37
CA GLY A 190 7.14 30.49 -17.66
C GLY A 190 8.58 30.75 -17.19
N HIS A 191 9.22 29.76 -16.59
CA HIS A 191 10.63 29.80 -16.18
C HIS A 191 11.56 30.06 -17.36
N GLN A 192 11.40 29.31 -18.47
CA GLN A 192 12.18 29.49 -19.69
C GLN A 192 12.04 30.90 -20.29
N ASN A 193 10.90 31.53 -20.08
CA ASN A 193 10.61 32.91 -20.48
C ASN A 193 11.06 33.96 -19.45
N GLY A 194 11.80 33.56 -18.41
CA GLY A 194 12.42 34.45 -17.43
C GLY A 194 11.52 34.84 -16.25
N LYS A 195 10.39 34.19 -16.01
CA LYS A 195 9.58 34.43 -14.80
C LYS A 195 10.35 34.02 -13.54
N ALA A 196 10.25 34.85 -12.50
CA ALA A 196 10.82 34.55 -11.20
C ALA A 196 10.03 33.39 -10.51
N LEU A 197 10.71 32.65 -9.62
CA LEU A 197 10.10 31.55 -8.87
C LEU A 197 8.87 31.99 -8.06
N GLU A 198 8.91 33.18 -7.47
CA GLU A 198 7.79 33.77 -6.70
C GLU A 198 6.56 34.02 -7.58
N GLU A 199 6.77 34.49 -8.82
CA GLU A 199 5.69 34.68 -9.80
C GLU A 199 5.07 33.34 -10.20
N LEU A 200 5.89 32.31 -10.45
CA LEU A 200 5.42 30.97 -10.76
C LEU A 200 4.64 30.34 -9.59
N ARG A 201 5.06 30.57 -8.34
CA ARG A 201 4.29 30.16 -7.15
C ARG A 201 2.95 30.88 -7.06
N GLY A 202 2.89 32.15 -7.41
CA GLY A 202 1.64 32.91 -7.53
C GLY A 202 0.67 32.27 -8.55
N GLU A 203 1.18 31.85 -9.71
CA GLU A 203 0.38 31.15 -10.72
C GLU A 203 -0.12 29.77 -10.21
N LYS A 204 0.72 29.05 -9.44
CA LYS A 204 0.36 27.76 -8.82
C LYS A 204 -0.88 27.89 -7.91
N GLU A 205 -1.08 29.00 -7.23
CA GLU A 205 -2.28 29.25 -6.39
C GLU A 205 -3.58 29.06 -7.20
N GLY A 206 -3.66 29.65 -8.40
CA GLY A 206 -4.80 29.48 -9.30
C GLY A 206 -4.94 28.05 -9.84
N MET A 207 -3.80 27.37 -10.03
CA MET A 207 -3.78 25.96 -10.43
C MET A 207 -4.35 25.06 -9.32
N MET A 208 -3.95 25.30 -8.08
CA MET A 208 -4.46 24.58 -6.91
C MET A 208 -5.94 24.81 -6.68
N GLN A 209 -6.46 26.03 -6.91
CA GLN A 209 -7.88 26.32 -6.87
C GLN A 209 -8.66 25.47 -7.91
N THR A 210 -8.10 25.31 -9.10
CA THR A 210 -8.68 24.45 -10.13
C THR A 210 -8.75 22.99 -9.68
N ILE A 211 -7.66 22.45 -9.11
CA ILE A 211 -7.63 21.09 -8.56
C ILE A 211 -8.65 20.92 -7.43
N TYR A 212 -8.72 21.88 -6.50
CA TYR A 212 -9.72 21.85 -5.43
C TYR A 212 -11.16 21.77 -5.95
N ASN A 213 -11.47 22.57 -6.98
CA ASN A 213 -12.81 22.53 -7.61
C ASN A 213 -13.10 21.17 -8.25
N MET A 214 -12.12 20.58 -8.96
CA MET A 214 -12.27 19.23 -9.55
C MET A 214 -12.55 18.18 -8.46
N LEU A 215 -11.84 18.25 -7.33
CA LEU A 215 -12.02 17.33 -6.21
C LEU A 215 -13.40 17.51 -5.56
N CYS A 216 -13.85 18.75 -5.33
CA CYS A 216 -15.20 19.01 -4.80
C CYS A 216 -16.31 18.47 -5.71
N ILE A 217 -16.14 18.58 -7.03
CA ILE A 217 -17.11 18.06 -8.00
C ILE A 217 -17.15 16.53 -8.00
N ALA A 218 -15.99 15.87 -7.85
CA ALA A 218 -15.88 14.40 -7.95
C ALA A 218 -16.14 13.67 -6.63
N LEU A 219 -15.63 14.21 -5.52
CA LEU A 219 -15.61 13.54 -4.21
C LEU A 219 -16.57 14.16 -3.18
N GLY A 220 -17.17 15.30 -3.51
CA GLY A 220 -17.92 16.11 -2.55
C GLY A 220 -17.01 17.04 -1.75
N LYS A 221 -17.61 18.01 -1.07
CA LYS A 221 -16.89 18.97 -0.25
C LYS A 221 -16.67 18.40 1.16
N PRO A 222 -15.43 18.34 1.65
CA PRO A 222 -15.15 17.86 3.01
C PRO A 222 -15.90 18.70 4.07
N PRO A 223 -16.51 18.07 5.07
CA PRO A 223 -17.18 18.79 6.16
C PRO A 223 -16.14 19.54 7.01
N LYS A 224 -16.43 20.78 7.39
CA LYS A 224 -15.62 21.52 8.37
C LYS A 224 -15.82 20.97 9.77
N THR A 225 -17.06 20.67 10.10
CA THR A 225 -17.48 20.04 11.36
C THR A 225 -18.58 19.02 11.07
N PHE A 226 -18.75 18.06 11.97
CA PHE A 226 -19.80 17.05 11.88
C PHE A 226 -20.31 16.68 13.28
N THR A 227 -21.39 15.91 13.33
CA THR A 227 -21.93 15.32 14.55
C THR A 227 -21.69 13.82 14.53
N LEU A 228 -21.06 13.28 15.58
CA LEU A 228 -20.96 11.85 15.80
C LEU A 228 -22.23 11.35 16.50
N GLU A 229 -22.92 10.39 15.91
CA GLU A 229 -24.05 9.70 16.51
C GLU A 229 -23.82 8.19 16.44
N VAL A 230 -23.73 7.52 17.59
CA VAL A 230 -23.51 6.08 17.66
C VAL A 230 -24.33 5.44 18.77
N ARG A 231 -24.59 4.13 18.65
CA ARG A 231 -25.09 3.29 19.73
C ARG A 231 -24.07 2.22 20.07
N ASN A 232 -23.75 2.11 21.36
CA ASN A 232 -22.80 1.10 21.84
C ASN A 232 -23.45 -0.31 21.92
N LYS A 233 -22.65 -1.32 22.30
CA LYS A 233 -23.11 -2.71 22.48
C LYS A 233 -24.27 -2.83 23.48
N LYS A 234 -24.34 -1.91 24.44
CA LYS A 234 -25.43 -1.81 25.44
C LYS A 234 -26.67 -1.03 24.93
N LYS A 235 -26.65 -0.59 23.66
CA LYS A 235 -27.68 0.24 23.01
C LYS A 235 -27.83 1.67 23.59
N GLU A 236 -26.85 2.11 24.37
CA GLU A 236 -26.77 3.49 24.84
C GLU A 236 -26.43 4.42 23.67
N PHE A 237 -27.15 5.53 23.57
CA PHE A 237 -26.95 6.51 22.51
C PHE A 237 -25.94 7.58 22.95
N LEU A 238 -24.95 7.83 22.10
CA LEU A 238 -23.98 8.90 22.26
C LEU A 238 -24.14 9.87 21.09
N ARG A 239 -24.17 11.16 21.39
CA ARG A 239 -24.09 12.26 20.41
C ARG A 239 -22.98 13.21 20.83
N ASP A 240 -22.15 13.61 19.87
CA ASP A 240 -21.06 14.58 20.04
C ASP A 240 -21.04 15.52 18.83
N GLU A 241 -21.38 16.79 19.08
CA GLU A 241 -21.70 17.76 18.05
C GLU A 241 -20.52 18.71 17.78
N GLY A 242 -20.43 19.20 16.53
CA GLY A 242 -19.50 20.25 16.15
C GLY A 242 -18.05 19.82 16.07
N LEU A 243 -17.76 18.51 15.98
CA LEU A 243 -16.40 17.98 15.88
C LEU A 243 -15.75 18.30 14.56
N THR A 244 -14.51 18.78 14.60
CA THR A 244 -13.58 18.76 13.44
C THR A 244 -12.92 17.38 13.31
N GLY A 245 -12.34 17.08 12.14
CA GLY A 245 -11.58 15.83 11.96
C GLY A 245 -10.45 15.66 12.96
N LYS A 246 -9.76 16.74 13.32
CA LYS A 246 -8.65 16.72 14.30
C LYS A 246 -9.14 16.47 15.72
N GLU A 247 -10.21 17.11 16.15
CA GLU A 247 -10.83 16.89 17.48
C GLU A 247 -11.33 15.47 17.60
N PHE A 248 -11.96 14.92 16.56
CA PHE A 248 -12.38 13.53 16.54
C PHE A 248 -11.18 12.58 16.68
N PHE A 249 -10.12 12.79 15.90
CA PHE A 249 -8.90 11.97 16.00
C PHE A 249 -8.32 12.01 17.42
N GLN A 250 -8.14 13.19 17.99
CA GLN A 250 -7.59 13.36 19.33
C GLN A 250 -8.48 12.73 20.40
N LYS A 251 -9.79 12.94 20.30
CA LYS A 251 -10.75 12.48 21.30
C LYS A 251 -11.00 10.99 21.26
N TYR A 252 -11.08 10.37 20.08
CA TYR A 252 -11.54 8.99 19.93
C TYR A 252 -10.45 7.99 19.51
N ILE A 253 -9.36 8.43 18.92
CA ILE A 253 -8.21 7.59 18.55
C ILE A 253 -7.02 7.89 19.46
N GLY A 254 -6.57 9.13 19.48
CA GLY A 254 -5.54 9.63 20.42
C GLY A 254 -4.15 9.02 20.25
N TRP A 255 -3.84 8.49 19.05
CA TRP A 255 -2.52 7.92 18.79
C TRP A 255 -1.47 9.00 18.60
N ASP A 256 -0.30 8.83 19.21
CA ASP A 256 0.91 9.55 18.83
C ASP A 256 1.51 8.86 17.61
N LEU A 257 1.25 9.42 16.42
CA LEU A 257 1.70 8.85 15.15
C LEU A 257 3.23 8.89 15.00
N SER A 258 3.94 9.71 15.77
CA SER A 258 5.40 9.74 15.79
C SER A 258 6.01 8.47 16.40
N GLN A 259 5.23 7.71 17.16
CA GLN A 259 5.65 6.44 17.74
C GLN A 259 5.55 5.25 16.78
N TYR A 260 4.86 5.40 15.65
CA TYR A 260 4.74 4.34 14.67
C TYR A 260 5.76 4.51 13.54
N VAL A 261 6.49 3.46 13.25
CA VAL A 261 7.61 3.47 12.31
C VAL A 261 7.51 2.34 11.30
N SER A 262 8.05 2.59 10.12
CA SER A 262 8.10 1.63 9.02
C SER A 262 9.39 0.83 9.08
N LEU A 263 9.27 -0.47 9.30
CA LEU A 263 10.34 -1.45 9.15
C LEU A 263 10.21 -2.09 7.77
N ILE A 264 11.31 -2.16 7.03
CA ILE A 264 11.33 -2.83 5.72
C ILE A 264 12.28 -4.02 5.72
N ASN A 265 12.02 -4.96 4.81
CA ASN A 265 12.95 -6.03 4.49
C ASN A 265 13.31 -5.96 3.01
N ALA A 266 14.40 -5.28 2.69
CA ALA A 266 14.98 -5.15 1.36
C ALA A 266 16.42 -5.74 1.38
N PRO A 267 16.59 -7.06 1.16
CA PRO A 267 17.86 -7.77 1.35
C PRO A 267 18.83 -7.57 0.18
N THR A 268 18.80 -6.40 -0.48
CA THR A 268 19.66 -6.11 -1.63
C THR A 268 21.03 -5.59 -1.18
N ALA A 269 22.08 -5.85 -1.96
CA ALA A 269 23.43 -5.42 -1.63
C ALA A 269 23.56 -3.88 -1.49
N GLY A 270 22.74 -3.13 -2.22
CA GLY A 270 22.70 -1.67 -2.14
C GLY A 270 22.00 -1.10 -0.91
N LYS A 271 21.32 -1.94 -0.12
CA LYS A 271 20.55 -1.53 1.06
C LYS A 271 20.93 -2.35 2.30
N PRO A 272 22.12 -2.14 2.92
CA PRO A 272 22.50 -2.81 4.16
C PRO A 272 21.40 -2.74 5.23
N TYR A 273 21.28 -3.82 6.02
CA TYR A 273 20.45 -3.84 7.22
C TYR A 273 20.96 -2.86 8.29
N HIS A 274 20.11 -2.52 9.25
CA HIS A 274 20.41 -1.61 10.36
C HIS A 274 20.74 -0.18 9.90
N ARG A 275 20.16 0.22 8.76
CA ARG A 275 20.28 1.57 8.19
C ARG A 275 18.89 2.12 7.88
N THR A 276 18.76 3.44 7.96
CA THR A 276 17.53 4.12 7.56
C THR A 276 17.62 4.63 6.13
N TYR A 277 16.49 4.61 5.46
CA TYR A 277 16.35 5.03 4.06
C TYR A 277 15.17 5.96 3.88
N THR A 278 15.26 6.84 2.90
CA THR A 278 14.17 7.63 2.34
C THR A 278 14.23 7.56 0.81
N VAL A 279 13.16 7.95 0.14
CA VAL A 279 13.13 7.98 -1.33
C VAL A 279 12.87 9.40 -1.78
N LYS A 280 13.70 9.92 -2.68
CA LYS A 280 13.57 11.27 -3.22
C LYS A 280 12.23 11.42 -3.95
N PHE A 281 11.58 12.55 -3.81
CA PHE A 281 10.28 12.86 -4.43
C PHE A 281 9.14 11.87 -4.10
N LEU A 282 9.26 11.14 -3.00
CA LEU A 282 8.20 10.29 -2.47
C LEU A 282 7.52 10.99 -1.28
N GLY A 283 6.34 11.50 -1.49
CA GLY A 283 5.58 12.23 -0.46
C GLY A 283 4.22 12.71 -0.95
N ASN A 284 3.49 13.39 -0.08
CA ASN A 284 2.23 14.05 -0.40
C ASN A 284 2.14 15.45 0.22
N VAL A 285 2.44 15.63 1.49
CA VAL A 285 2.38 16.92 2.19
C VAL A 285 3.78 17.54 2.20
N VAL A 286 3.93 18.72 1.60
CA VAL A 286 5.26 19.39 1.41
C VAL A 286 5.95 19.64 2.74
N GLU A 287 5.23 20.15 3.74
CA GLU A 287 5.74 20.42 5.09
C GLU A 287 5.70 19.19 6.02
N GLY A 288 5.23 18.04 5.50
CA GLY A 288 5.10 16.82 6.27
C GLY A 288 6.43 16.09 6.52
N ARG A 289 6.38 15.03 7.33
CA ARG A 289 7.53 14.17 7.52
C ARG A 289 7.87 13.42 6.24
N PRO A 290 9.15 13.23 5.91
CA PRO A 290 9.53 12.38 4.78
C PRO A 290 9.17 10.92 5.07
N VAL A 291 8.98 10.13 4.02
CA VAL A 291 8.90 8.68 4.16
C VAL A 291 10.23 8.16 4.65
N LYS A 292 10.24 7.44 5.76
CA LYS A 292 11.45 6.91 6.40
C LYS A 292 11.27 5.44 6.74
N TYR A 293 12.26 4.64 6.35
CA TYR A 293 12.30 3.21 6.60
C TYR A 293 13.52 2.83 7.45
N LEU A 294 13.38 1.84 8.32
CA LEU A 294 14.50 1.10 8.89
C LEU A 294 14.56 -0.29 8.24
N ASN A 295 15.67 -0.60 7.56
CA ASN A 295 15.86 -1.89 6.89
C ASN A 295 16.43 -2.93 7.87
N LEU A 296 15.70 -4.02 8.04
CA LEU A 296 16.02 -5.07 9.01
C LEU A 296 15.90 -6.48 8.39
N PRO A 297 16.55 -7.50 9.00
CA PRO A 297 16.24 -8.89 8.71
C PRO A 297 14.75 -9.17 8.86
N VAL A 298 14.21 -10.10 8.08
CA VAL A 298 12.76 -10.39 8.07
C VAL A 298 12.25 -10.89 9.43
N GLU A 299 13.09 -11.57 10.20
CA GLU A 299 12.72 -12.09 11.52
C GLU A 299 12.48 -10.96 12.53
N ASP A 300 13.15 -9.82 12.40
CA ASP A 300 12.90 -8.63 13.23
C ASP A 300 11.53 -8.01 12.91
N LEU A 301 11.14 -7.99 11.64
CA LEU A 301 9.79 -7.55 11.23
C LEU A 301 8.71 -8.45 11.85
N LYS A 302 8.90 -9.77 11.75
CA LYS A 302 7.99 -10.76 12.34
C LYS A 302 7.88 -10.59 13.86
N ALA A 303 9.01 -10.49 14.55
CA ALA A 303 9.06 -10.35 16.01
C ALA A 303 8.31 -9.09 16.48
N ALA A 304 8.55 -7.95 15.83
CA ALA A 304 7.89 -6.69 16.17
C ALA A 304 6.37 -6.73 15.89
N ALA A 305 5.96 -7.31 14.76
CA ALA A 305 4.55 -7.49 14.42
C ALA A 305 3.82 -8.40 15.43
N ILE A 306 4.44 -9.53 15.81
CA ILE A 306 3.91 -10.46 16.82
C ILE A 306 3.77 -9.77 18.17
N ALA A 307 4.80 -9.01 18.60
CA ALA A 307 4.75 -8.28 19.87
C ALA A 307 3.60 -7.27 19.91
N GLN A 308 3.36 -6.54 18.81
CA GLN A 308 2.24 -5.59 18.70
C GLN A 308 0.89 -6.30 18.75
N MET A 309 0.72 -7.43 18.05
CA MET A 309 -0.53 -8.21 18.08
C MET A 309 -0.78 -8.87 19.44
N LYS A 310 0.25 -9.32 20.16
CA LYS A 310 0.14 -9.81 21.55
C LYS A 310 -0.40 -8.73 22.50
N ASP A 311 -0.11 -7.46 22.24
CA ASP A 311 -0.64 -6.31 22.99
C ASP A 311 -2.00 -5.82 22.47
N GLY A 312 -2.65 -6.60 21.62
CA GLY A 312 -4.00 -6.33 21.11
C GLY A 312 -4.09 -5.26 20.04
N GLN A 313 -2.99 -4.94 19.33
CA GLN A 313 -2.97 -3.93 18.28
C GLN A 313 -2.73 -4.56 16.91
N PRO A 314 -3.57 -4.24 15.90
CA PRO A 314 -3.35 -4.69 14.54
C PRO A 314 -2.12 -4.03 13.91
N VAL A 315 -1.56 -4.66 12.86
CA VAL A 315 -0.34 -4.21 12.20
C VAL A 315 -0.62 -3.92 10.73
N TRP A 316 -0.39 -2.68 10.31
CA TRP A 316 -0.35 -2.34 8.88
C TRP A 316 0.88 -2.96 8.23
N PHE A 317 0.73 -3.57 7.06
CA PHE A 317 1.86 -4.12 6.31
C PHE A 317 1.70 -3.95 4.81
N GLY A 318 2.82 -3.91 4.10
CA GLY A 318 2.91 -3.82 2.66
C GLY A 318 3.59 -5.05 2.05
N CYS A 319 3.04 -5.54 0.94
CA CYS A 319 3.48 -6.77 0.29
C CYS A 319 3.25 -6.75 -1.23
N ASP A 320 3.77 -7.77 -1.91
CA ASP A 320 3.40 -8.07 -3.30
C ASP A 320 2.28 -9.13 -3.33
N VAL A 321 1.05 -8.66 -3.20
CA VAL A 321 -0.13 -9.54 -3.06
C VAL A 321 -0.42 -10.40 -4.28
N GLY A 322 0.11 -10.04 -5.45
CA GLY A 322 -0.07 -10.79 -6.69
C GLY A 322 0.69 -12.10 -6.75
N GLN A 323 1.70 -12.29 -5.90
CA GLN A 323 2.58 -13.46 -5.92
C GLN A 323 1.97 -14.61 -5.12
N CYS A 324 1.85 -15.78 -5.74
CA CYS A 324 1.39 -17.02 -5.08
C CYS A 324 0.18 -16.81 -4.16
N SER A 325 -0.83 -16.07 -4.64
CA SER A 325 -2.03 -15.70 -3.88
C SER A 325 -3.29 -16.13 -4.61
N LEU A 326 -4.20 -16.79 -3.89
CA LEU A 326 -5.48 -17.24 -4.39
C LEU A 326 -6.59 -16.38 -3.76
N ARG A 327 -7.22 -15.53 -4.57
CA ARG A 327 -8.32 -14.67 -4.12
C ARG A 327 -9.54 -15.47 -3.67
N GLU A 328 -9.84 -16.56 -4.36
CA GLU A 328 -10.85 -17.53 -3.95
C GLU A 328 -10.29 -18.34 -2.77
N GLY A 329 -11.00 -18.34 -1.65
CA GLY A 329 -10.57 -19.01 -0.41
C GLY A 329 -9.56 -18.21 0.43
N GLY A 330 -8.95 -17.13 -0.10
CA GLY A 330 -8.09 -16.22 0.67
C GLY A 330 -6.81 -16.87 1.17
N VAL A 331 -6.04 -17.49 0.29
CA VAL A 331 -4.78 -18.16 0.65
C VAL A 331 -3.59 -17.44 0.00
N MET A 332 -2.58 -17.13 0.79
CA MET A 332 -1.29 -16.58 0.39
C MET A 332 -0.20 -17.54 0.82
N ASP A 333 0.25 -18.37 -0.12
CA ASP A 333 1.17 -19.48 0.17
C ASP A 333 2.05 -19.79 -1.05
N LEU A 334 3.34 -20.07 -0.85
CA LEU A 334 4.28 -20.33 -1.94
C LEU A 334 3.86 -21.55 -2.79
N GLU A 335 3.15 -22.48 -2.17
CA GLU A 335 2.64 -23.69 -2.81
C GLU A 335 1.26 -23.50 -3.47
N ALA A 336 0.67 -22.31 -3.39
CA ALA A 336 -0.69 -22.07 -3.88
C ALA A 336 -0.80 -22.16 -5.40
N VAL A 337 0.24 -21.75 -6.12
CA VAL A 337 0.30 -21.75 -7.58
C VAL A 337 1.58 -22.45 -8.04
N LYS A 338 1.45 -23.65 -8.56
CA LYS A 338 2.55 -24.49 -9.05
C LYS A 338 2.87 -24.20 -10.53
N ALA A 339 3.28 -22.97 -10.81
CA ALA A 339 3.64 -22.55 -12.17
C ALA A 339 4.91 -23.22 -12.67
N ASP A 340 5.85 -23.52 -11.78
CA ASP A 340 7.06 -24.29 -12.03
C ASP A 340 6.76 -25.69 -12.57
N GLU A 341 5.89 -26.42 -11.89
CA GLU A 341 5.44 -27.74 -12.32
C GLU A 341 4.65 -27.67 -13.64
N LEU A 342 3.79 -26.65 -13.79
CA LEU A 342 2.97 -26.47 -14.99
C LEU A 342 3.82 -26.22 -16.24
N PHE A 343 4.85 -25.41 -16.13
CA PHE A 343 5.73 -25.04 -17.26
C PHE A 343 6.99 -25.91 -17.37
N GLY A 344 7.24 -26.78 -16.37
CA GLY A 344 8.42 -27.63 -16.32
C GLY A 344 9.73 -26.83 -16.26
N THR A 345 9.72 -25.72 -15.52
CA THR A 345 10.89 -24.84 -15.36
C THR A 345 10.85 -24.17 -13.99
N ASP A 346 12.01 -23.99 -13.36
CA ASP A 346 12.13 -23.37 -12.06
C ASP A 346 12.16 -21.84 -12.17
N PHE A 347 11.55 -21.15 -11.17
CA PHE A 347 11.66 -19.72 -10.96
C PHE A 347 12.58 -19.45 -9.76
N THR A 348 13.86 -19.19 -10.00
CA THR A 348 14.92 -19.30 -8.98
C THR A 348 15.38 -17.99 -8.36
N MET A 349 14.79 -16.82 -8.73
CA MET A 349 15.18 -15.54 -8.14
C MET A 349 14.88 -15.52 -6.63
N ASP A 350 15.87 -15.16 -5.82
CA ASP A 350 15.67 -14.84 -4.43
C ASP A 350 15.00 -13.46 -4.25
N LYS A 351 14.65 -13.10 -3.01
CA LYS A 351 13.96 -11.84 -2.71
C LYS A 351 14.76 -10.60 -3.12
N ALA A 352 16.09 -10.63 -2.97
CA ALA A 352 16.96 -9.53 -3.37
C ALA A 352 16.97 -9.37 -4.90
N GLN A 353 17.14 -10.48 -5.61
CA GLN A 353 17.12 -10.50 -7.07
C GLN A 353 15.78 -10.04 -7.64
N ARG A 354 14.66 -10.47 -7.04
CA ARG A 354 13.34 -10.00 -7.48
C ARG A 354 13.17 -8.48 -7.34
N LEU A 355 13.67 -7.89 -6.26
CA LEU A 355 13.67 -6.43 -6.10
C LEU A 355 14.58 -5.74 -7.11
N ASP A 356 15.80 -6.23 -7.29
CA ASP A 356 16.81 -5.59 -8.16
C ASP A 356 16.43 -5.69 -9.65
N TYR A 357 15.73 -6.77 -10.06
CA TYR A 357 15.31 -6.99 -11.45
C TYR A 357 13.86 -6.60 -11.72
N GLY A 358 13.14 -6.06 -10.72
CA GLY A 358 11.77 -5.56 -10.88
C GLY A 358 10.69 -6.64 -11.04
N GLU A 359 10.99 -7.88 -10.60
CA GLU A 359 10.04 -8.99 -10.61
C GLU A 359 9.01 -8.89 -9.48
N SER A 360 9.40 -8.30 -8.35
CA SER A 360 8.52 -8.10 -7.20
C SER A 360 8.81 -6.79 -6.50
N LEU A 361 7.75 -6.11 -6.11
CA LEU A 361 7.81 -4.90 -5.30
C LEU A 361 6.49 -4.76 -4.52
N MET A 362 6.43 -3.80 -3.58
CA MET A 362 5.21 -3.58 -2.82
C MET A 362 4.09 -3.05 -3.72
N THR A 363 3.00 -3.79 -3.83
CA THR A 363 1.85 -3.48 -4.68
C THR A 363 0.56 -3.28 -3.91
N HIS A 364 0.54 -3.69 -2.62
CA HIS A 364 -0.69 -3.71 -1.82
C HIS A 364 -0.37 -3.58 -0.33
N ALA A 365 -1.29 -2.96 0.41
CA ALA A 365 -1.25 -2.90 1.86
C ALA A 365 -2.49 -3.51 2.49
N MET A 366 -2.29 -4.22 3.59
CA MET A 366 -3.31 -4.93 4.36
C MET A 366 -3.03 -4.83 5.86
N VAL A 367 -3.79 -5.55 6.68
CA VAL A 367 -3.67 -5.51 8.13
C VAL A 367 -3.48 -6.92 8.69
N PHE A 368 -2.43 -7.15 9.47
CA PHE A 368 -2.34 -8.34 10.31
C PHE A 368 -3.27 -8.19 11.52
N GLN A 369 -4.12 -9.18 11.71
CA GLN A 369 -5.08 -9.26 12.83
C GLN A 369 -4.96 -10.54 13.64
N GLY A 370 -3.97 -11.34 13.35
CA GLY A 370 -3.70 -12.55 14.11
C GLY A 370 -2.49 -13.29 13.57
N VAL A 371 -1.98 -14.21 14.37
CA VAL A 371 -0.88 -15.09 14.01
C VAL A 371 -1.05 -16.42 14.75
N ASP A 372 -0.71 -17.50 14.09
CA ASP A 372 -0.61 -18.81 14.72
C ASP A 372 0.86 -19.11 15.04
N LEU A 373 1.12 -19.43 16.29
CA LEU A 373 2.46 -19.71 16.80
C LEU A 373 2.55 -21.20 17.14
N ASP A 374 3.68 -21.82 16.82
CA ASP A 374 4.00 -23.18 17.23
C ASP A 374 4.37 -23.27 18.73
N GLU A 375 4.73 -24.46 19.20
CA GLU A 375 5.13 -24.73 20.58
C GLU A 375 6.37 -23.94 21.03
N ASN A 376 7.23 -23.52 20.09
CA ASN A 376 8.43 -22.74 20.34
C ASN A 376 8.16 -21.22 20.24
N GLY A 377 6.93 -20.83 19.90
CA GLY A 377 6.54 -19.43 19.70
C GLY A 377 6.90 -18.87 18.32
N SER A 378 7.28 -19.72 17.37
CA SER A 378 7.57 -19.33 15.99
C SER A 378 6.27 -19.21 15.18
N PRO A 379 6.15 -18.20 14.27
CA PRO A 379 4.96 -18.06 13.46
C PRO A 379 4.86 -19.17 12.41
N THR A 380 3.66 -19.70 12.22
CA THR A 380 3.35 -20.68 11.17
C THR A 380 2.47 -20.07 10.08
N ARG A 381 1.53 -19.22 10.47
CA ARG A 381 0.63 -18.53 9.55
C ARG A 381 0.05 -17.25 10.18
N TRP A 382 -0.36 -16.34 9.33
CA TRP A 382 -0.81 -15.00 9.69
C TRP A 382 -2.25 -14.78 9.23
N ARG A 383 -3.06 -14.15 10.07
CA ARG A 383 -4.40 -13.71 9.71
C ARG A 383 -4.35 -12.30 9.13
N VAL A 384 -4.84 -12.16 7.91
CA VAL A 384 -4.82 -10.92 7.16
C VAL A 384 -6.23 -10.40 6.93
N GLU A 385 -6.51 -9.15 7.30
CA GLU A 385 -7.69 -8.41 6.86
C GLU A 385 -7.37 -7.67 5.57
N ASN A 386 -8.15 -7.95 4.51
CA ASN A 386 -8.04 -7.27 3.24
C ASN A 386 -9.21 -6.27 3.04
N SER A 387 -9.06 -5.34 2.10
CA SER A 387 -10.05 -4.32 1.75
C SER A 387 -10.76 -4.59 0.41
N TRP A 388 -11.03 -5.83 0.08
CA TRP A 388 -11.68 -6.23 -1.18
C TRP A 388 -13.14 -6.70 -1.01
N GLY A 389 -13.74 -6.42 0.15
CA GLY A 389 -15.10 -6.85 0.46
C GLY A 389 -15.18 -8.29 0.97
N LYS A 390 -16.36 -8.67 1.46
CA LYS A 390 -16.61 -9.97 2.08
C LYS A 390 -16.57 -11.15 1.11
N GLU A 391 -16.74 -10.90 -0.18
CA GLU A 391 -16.72 -11.90 -1.25
C GLU A 391 -15.31 -12.35 -1.64
N ALA A 392 -14.28 -11.65 -1.18
CA ALA A 392 -12.89 -12.04 -1.39
C ALA A 392 -12.38 -12.79 -0.16
N GLY A 393 -11.67 -13.90 -0.38
CA GLY A 393 -11.18 -14.73 0.71
C GLY A 393 -12.28 -15.36 1.55
N GLU A 394 -11.97 -15.70 2.81
CA GLU A 394 -12.95 -16.16 3.78
C GLU A 394 -13.56 -14.97 4.51
N ASN A 395 -14.73 -14.50 4.07
CA ASN A 395 -15.41 -13.33 4.61
C ASN A 395 -14.55 -12.07 4.64
N GLY A 396 -13.66 -11.87 3.63
CA GLY A 396 -12.74 -10.75 3.52
C GLY A 396 -11.39 -10.95 4.20
N TYR A 397 -11.18 -12.09 4.85
CA TYR A 397 -9.91 -12.47 5.48
C TYR A 397 -9.11 -13.43 4.61
N TYR A 398 -7.79 -13.36 4.79
CA TYR A 398 -6.83 -14.25 4.14
C TYR A 398 -5.98 -14.94 5.21
N VAL A 399 -5.52 -16.14 4.88
CA VAL A 399 -4.48 -16.84 5.61
C VAL A 399 -3.18 -16.76 4.79
N MET A 400 -2.12 -16.34 5.44
CA MET A 400 -0.79 -16.21 4.84
C MET A 400 0.15 -17.18 5.54
N SER A 401 0.87 -18.04 4.80
CA SER A 401 1.93 -18.87 5.38
C SER A 401 3.14 -18.02 5.80
N ASP A 402 3.92 -18.49 6.77
CA ASP A 402 5.09 -17.75 7.24
C ASP A 402 6.20 -17.67 6.17
N GLU A 403 6.31 -18.69 5.34
CA GLU A 403 7.19 -18.71 4.17
C GLU A 403 6.81 -17.63 3.16
N TRP A 404 5.50 -17.43 2.92
CA TRP A 404 5.02 -16.36 2.05
C TRP A 404 5.35 -14.98 2.64
N PHE A 405 5.16 -14.78 3.95
CA PHE A 405 5.57 -13.56 4.64
C PHE A 405 7.04 -13.26 4.34
N THR A 406 7.91 -14.24 4.54
CA THR A 406 9.36 -14.10 4.32
C THR A 406 9.69 -13.63 2.92
N GLN A 407 8.99 -14.14 1.91
CA GLN A 407 9.32 -13.88 0.50
C GLN A 407 8.69 -12.60 -0.06
N TYR A 408 7.48 -12.24 0.37
CA TYR A 408 6.68 -11.19 -0.31
C TYR A 408 6.16 -10.08 0.60
N THR A 409 6.41 -10.11 1.91
CA THR A 409 6.18 -8.97 2.80
C THR A 409 7.41 -8.08 2.80
N TYR A 410 7.22 -6.82 2.45
CA TYR A 410 8.31 -5.84 2.33
C TYR A 410 8.33 -4.82 3.45
N GLN A 411 7.20 -4.55 4.09
CA GLN A 411 7.07 -3.51 5.11
C GLN A 411 6.08 -3.93 6.20
N VAL A 412 6.40 -3.61 7.45
CA VAL A 412 5.45 -3.61 8.57
C VAL A 412 5.53 -2.27 9.30
N VAL A 413 4.42 -1.82 9.86
CA VAL A 413 4.37 -0.62 10.67
C VAL A 413 4.05 -0.98 12.11
N VAL A 414 4.96 -0.64 13.00
CA VAL A 414 4.87 -0.98 14.42
C VAL A 414 5.16 0.21 15.31
N ASN A 415 4.63 0.18 16.52
CA ASN A 415 4.98 1.15 17.54
C ASN A 415 6.40 0.87 18.07
N LYS A 416 7.20 1.93 18.24
CA LYS A 416 8.61 1.87 18.74
C LYS A 416 8.78 1.08 20.02
N LYS A 417 7.75 1.02 20.88
CA LYS A 417 7.80 0.26 22.14
C LYS A 417 8.01 -1.25 21.96
N TYR A 418 7.80 -1.77 20.75
CA TYR A 418 8.02 -3.19 20.41
C TYR A 418 9.39 -3.46 19.78
N LEU A 419 10.19 -2.42 19.61
CA LEU A 419 11.55 -2.51 19.09
C LEU A 419 12.56 -2.67 20.21
N THR A 420 13.72 -3.26 19.89
CA THR A 420 14.87 -3.27 20.79
C THR A 420 15.45 -1.85 20.96
N ALA A 421 16.19 -1.61 22.05
CA ALA A 421 16.84 -0.33 22.26
C ALA A 421 17.79 0.05 21.10
N GLN A 422 18.49 -0.94 20.54
CA GLN A 422 19.37 -0.76 19.38
C GLN A 422 18.56 -0.30 18.14
N GLN A 423 17.45 -0.95 17.82
CA GLN A 423 16.59 -0.58 16.67
C GLN A 423 15.99 0.83 16.84
N VAL A 424 15.65 1.22 18.08
CA VAL A 424 15.17 2.58 18.37
C VAL A 424 16.30 3.61 18.16
N GLU A 425 17.53 3.29 18.54
CA GLU A 425 18.70 4.14 18.27
C GLU A 425 18.98 4.24 16.76
N GLU A 426 18.90 3.14 16.04
CA GLU A 426 19.07 3.08 14.59
C GLU A 426 18.08 3.98 13.84
N LEU A 427 16.85 4.16 14.34
CA LEU A 427 15.86 5.09 13.78
C LEU A 427 16.30 6.56 13.87
N SER A 428 17.24 6.92 14.74
CA SER A 428 17.76 8.30 14.83
C SER A 428 18.76 8.65 13.74
N GLN A 429 19.25 7.67 12.97
CA GLN A 429 20.20 7.89 11.88
C GLN A 429 19.56 8.78 10.79
N GLU A 430 20.41 9.60 10.15
CA GLU A 430 20.02 10.31 8.94
C GLU A 430 19.72 9.31 7.83
N PRO A 431 18.55 9.38 7.18
CA PRO A 431 18.18 8.39 6.17
C PRO A 431 18.99 8.55 4.89
N ILE A 432 19.45 7.45 4.35
CA ILE A 432 20.13 7.40 3.06
C ILE A 432 19.07 7.64 1.97
N PRO A 433 19.23 8.68 1.12
CA PRO A 433 18.27 8.97 0.07
C PRO A 433 18.43 8.00 -1.10
N LEU A 434 17.37 7.25 -1.40
CA LEU A 434 17.26 6.41 -2.58
C LEU A 434 16.75 7.23 -3.77
N GLU A 435 17.04 6.77 -4.97
CA GLU A 435 16.54 7.43 -6.19
C GLU A 435 15.02 7.24 -6.32
N PRO A 436 14.29 8.16 -7.01
CA PRO A 436 12.83 8.09 -7.11
C PRO A 436 12.28 6.80 -7.70
N TRP A 437 13.08 6.11 -8.51
CA TRP A 437 12.74 4.83 -9.16
C TRP A 437 13.28 3.60 -8.42
N ASP A 438 13.74 3.75 -7.18
CA ASP A 438 14.09 2.58 -6.35
C ASP A 438 12.84 1.74 -6.06
N PRO A 439 12.93 0.39 -6.06
CA PRO A 439 11.79 -0.47 -5.73
C PRO A 439 11.09 -0.13 -4.41
N MET A 440 11.83 0.40 -3.43
CA MET A 440 11.25 0.83 -2.14
C MET A 440 10.45 2.13 -2.23
N GLY A 441 10.47 2.83 -3.37
CA GLY A 441 9.58 3.94 -3.71
C GLY A 441 8.23 3.49 -4.26
N SER A 442 8.01 2.20 -4.43
CA SER A 442 6.73 1.65 -4.85
C SER A 442 5.63 2.02 -3.86
N LEU A 443 4.45 2.30 -4.36
CA LEU A 443 3.28 2.70 -3.57
C LEU A 443 2.30 1.53 -3.49
N ALA A 444 1.85 1.26 -2.28
CA ALA A 444 0.83 0.24 -2.03
C ALA A 444 -0.56 0.69 -2.53
#